data_a526d17ae7cb0b9199eb4de51b187a62
#
_entry.id   a526d17ae7cb0b9199eb4de51b187a62
#
_cell.length_a   1.000
_cell.length_b   1.000
_cell.length_c   1.000
_cell.angle_alpha   90.00
_cell.angle_beta   90.00
_cell.angle_gamma   90.00
#
_symmetry.space_group_name_H-M   'P 1'
#
loop_
_entity.id
_entity.type
_entity.pdbx_description
1 polymer ?
#
loop_
_entity_poly.entity_id
_entity_poly.type
_entity_poly.pdbx_seq_one_letter_code
_entity_poly.pdbx_strand_id
1 'polypeptide(L)' 'MCLAVPALIVERHGNMAKASIGEVVREISLELIDRPADVGDYVLLHAGFAIHKMEKEEAEETLRLMREVFG' A
#
# COMPACT_ATOMS: atom_id res chain seq x y z
N MET A 1 -15.68 0.02 8.37
CA MET A 1 -15.37 1.16 7.51
C MET A 1 -14.09 0.89 6.74
N CYS A 2 -14.17 0.99 5.44
CA CYS A 2 -13.01 0.73 4.60
C CYS A 2 -12.27 2.03 4.32
N LEU A 3 -11.05 2.11 4.82
CA LEU A 3 -10.18 3.23 4.53
C LEU A 3 -9.06 2.73 3.63
N ALA A 4 -8.79 3.48 2.57
CA ALA A 4 -7.65 3.20 1.73
C ALA A 4 -6.41 3.70 2.46
N VAL A 5 -5.38 2.86 2.55
CA VAL A 5 -4.16 3.22 3.25
C VAL A 5 -2.95 2.92 2.36
N PRO A 6 -1.91 3.77 2.40
CA PRO A 6 -0.67 3.48 1.69
C PRO A 6 0.08 2.33 2.36
N ALA A 7 0.66 1.47 1.54
CA ALA A 7 1.46 0.36 2.03
C ALA A 7 2.69 0.20 1.15
N LEU A 8 3.80 -0.22 1.73
CA LEU A 8 5.04 -0.45 1.02
C LEU A 8 5.18 -1.92 0.69
N ILE A 9 5.34 -2.25 -0.57
CA ILE A 9 5.55 -3.64 -0.98
C ILE A 9 6.93 -4.07 -0.54
N VAL A 10 6.99 -5.14 0.26
CA VAL A 10 8.26 -5.67 0.74
C VAL A 10 8.59 -7.01 0.10
N GLU A 11 7.61 -7.68 -0.50
CA GLU A 11 7.82 -8.96 -1.17
C GLU A 11 6.72 -9.13 -2.21
N ARG A 12 7.06 -9.75 -3.33
CA ARG A 12 6.09 -9.99 -4.40
C ARG A 12 6.20 -11.40 -4.95
N HIS A 13 5.06 -12.04 -5.17
CA HIS A 13 4.95 -13.37 -5.75
C HIS A 13 3.80 -13.37 -6.76
N GLY A 14 4.12 -13.11 -8.03
CA GLY A 14 3.09 -13.04 -9.07
C GLY A 14 2.09 -11.93 -8.80
N ASN A 15 0.82 -12.27 -8.67
CA ASN A 15 -0.24 -11.31 -8.39
C ASN A 15 -0.49 -11.10 -6.90
N MET A 16 0.34 -11.71 -6.05
CA MET A 16 0.26 -11.53 -4.61
C MET A 16 1.52 -10.84 -4.13
N ALA A 17 1.39 -10.11 -3.03
CA ALA A 17 2.52 -9.41 -2.45
C ALA A 17 2.33 -9.31 -0.95
N LYS A 18 3.43 -9.05 -0.25
CA LYS A 18 3.39 -8.67 1.15
C LYS A 18 3.71 -7.20 1.23
N ALA A 19 2.90 -6.47 1.97
CA ALA A 19 3.06 -5.03 2.11
C ALA A 19 3.07 -4.64 3.57
N SER A 20 3.89 -3.64 3.87
CA SER A 20 4.06 -3.12 5.20
C SER A 20 3.17 -1.90 5.39
N ILE A 21 2.40 -1.92 6.47
CA ILE A 21 1.61 -0.77 6.90
C ILE A 21 2.11 -0.46 8.31
N GLY A 22 3.03 0.48 8.42
CA GLY A 22 3.72 0.70 9.68
C GLY A 22 4.53 -0.53 10.08
N GLU A 23 4.22 -1.12 11.22
CA GLU A 23 4.92 -2.31 11.71
C GLU A 23 4.21 -3.61 11.32
N VAL A 24 3.06 -3.51 10.66
CA VAL A 24 2.26 -4.68 10.30
C VAL A 24 2.53 -5.03 8.84
N VAL A 25 2.81 -6.31 8.59
CA VAL A 25 2.97 -6.82 7.23
C VAL A 25 1.77 -7.69 6.90
N ARG A 26 1.13 -7.42 5.77
CA ARG A 26 -0.04 -8.16 5.32
C ARG A 26 0.13 -8.64 3.89
N GLU A 27 -0.50 -9.77 3.60
CA GLU A 27 -0.57 -10.26 2.24
C GLU A 27 -1.68 -9.52 1.50
N ILE A 28 -1.37 -9.08 0.29
CA ILE A 28 -2.31 -8.29 -0.50
C ILE A 28 -2.38 -8.84 -1.92
N SER A 29 -3.47 -8.53 -2.62
CA SER A 29 -3.63 -8.90 -4.01
C SER A 29 -3.30 -7.71 -4.92
N LEU A 30 -2.57 -7.98 -6.00
CA LEU A 30 -2.23 -6.99 -7.01
C LEU A 30 -3.12 -7.11 -8.26
N GLU A 31 -4.18 -7.93 -8.20
CA GLU A 31 -5.01 -8.18 -9.38
C GLU A 31 -5.77 -6.95 -9.86
N LEU A 32 -6.11 -6.04 -8.96
CA LEU A 32 -6.92 -4.87 -9.29
C LEU A 32 -6.11 -3.59 -9.44
N ILE A 33 -4.79 -3.69 -9.36
CA ILE A 33 -3.96 -2.47 -9.39
C ILE A 33 -3.95 -1.84 -10.78
N ASP A 34 -3.92 -0.52 -10.83
CA ASP A 34 -3.99 0.24 -12.08
C ASP A 34 -2.70 0.20 -12.88
N ARG A 35 -1.56 0.00 -12.23
CA ARG A 35 -0.24 -0.05 -12.87
C ARG A 35 0.60 -1.13 -12.20
N PRO A 36 1.55 -1.74 -12.91
CA PRO A 36 2.43 -2.73 -12.29
C PRO A 36 3.21 -2.14 -11.12
N ALA A 37 3.30 -2.90 -10.04
CA ALA A 37 4.04 -2.50 -8.85
C ALA A 37 4.95 -3.64 -8.42
N ASP A 38 6.06 -3.31 -7.79
CA ASP A 38 7.04 -4.29 -7.35
C ASP A 38 7.60 -3.89 -5.98
N VAL A 39 8.53 -4.68 -5.47
CA VAL A 39 9.17 -4.42 -4.18
C VAL A 39 9.75 -3.00 -4.18
N GLY A 40 9.47 -2.27 -3.10
CA GLY A 40 9.91 -0.88 -2.96
C GLY A 40 8.88 0.13 -3.40
N ASP A 41 7.80 -0.30 -4.06
CA ASP A 41 6.75 0.60 -4.49
C ASP A 41 5.69 0.75 -3.41
N TYR A 42 5.08 1.93 -3.34
CA TYR A 42 3.93 2.16 -2.48
C TYR A 42 2.65 1.94 -3.26
N VAL A 43 1.68 1.34 -2.61
CA VAL A 43 0.37 1.10 -3.20
C VAL A 43 -0.71 1.52 -2.22
N LEU A 44 -1.85 1.91 -2.77
CA LEU A 44 -3.02 2.25 -1.97
C LEU A 44 -3.83 0.99 -1.78
N LEU A 45 -4.03 0.59 -0.52
CA LEU A 45 -4.78 -0.63 -0.19
C LEU A 45 -6.22 -0.31 0.17
N HIS A 46 -7.13 -1.17 -0.30
CA HIS A 46 -8.53 -1.11 0.06
C HIS A 46 -9.02 -2.55 0.20
N ALA A 47 -9.43 -2.92 1.40
CA ALA A 47 -9.96 -4.28 1.69
C ALA A 47 -9.00 -5.40 1.26
N GLY A 48 -7.71 -5.20 1.41
CA GLY A 48 -6.72 -6.22 1.06
C GLY A 48 -6.29 -6.23 -0.40
N PHE A 49 -6.86 -5.33 -1.22
CA PHE A 49 -6.49 -5.20 -2.62
C PHE A 49 -5.69 -3.92 -2.84
N ALA A 50 -4.58 -4.04 -3.57
CA ALA A 50 -3.87 -2.85 -4.03
C ALA A 50 -4.64 -2.32 -5.24
N ILE A 51 -5.05 -1.06 -5.19
CA ILE A 51 -5.88 -0.49 -6.25
C ILE A 51 -5.15 0.59 -7.06
N HIS A 52 -4.10 1.16 -6.51
CA HIS A 52 -3.39 2.26 -7.15
C HIS A 52 -1.93 2.24 -6.74
N LYS A 53 -1.02 2.36 -7.72
CA LYS A 53 0.39 2.53 -7.44
C LYS A 53 0.64 4.01 -7.15
N MET A 54 1.11 4.31 -5.95
CA MET A 54 1.36 5.67 -5.52
C MET A 54 2.80 6.07 -5.79
N GLU A 55 3.00 7.35 -6.09
CA GLU A 55 4.34 7.88 -6.09
C GLU A 55 4.85 7.96 -4.66
N LYS A 56 6.15 7.81 -4.47
CA LYS A 56 6.74 7.78 -3.14
C LYS A 56 6.40 9.04 -2.33
N GLU A 57 6.49 10.19 -2.97
CA GLU A 57 6.20 11.46 -2.31
C GLU A 57 4.75 11.56 -1.88
N GLU A 58 3.85 11.09 -2.73
CA GLU A 58 2.42 11.07 -2.43
C GLU A 58 2.12 10.16 -1.24
N ALA A 59 2.73 8.99 -1.22
CA ALA A 59 2.53 8.04 -0.14
C ALA A 59 3.07 8.57 1.18
N GLU A 60 4.25 9.16 1.16
CA GLU A 60 4.86 9.71 2.36
C GLU A 60 4.05 10.86 2.94
N GLU A 61 3.52 11.71 2.07
CA GLU A 61 2.67 12.81 2.52
C GLU A 61 1.38 12.29 3.14
N THR A 62 0.75 11.32 2.51
CA THR A 62 -0.47 10.73 3.04
C THR A 62 -0.24 10.07 4.39
N LEU A 63 0.85 9.32 4.54
CA LEU A 63 1.19 8.68 5.80
C LEU A 63 1.47 9.70 6.90
N ARG A 64 2.12 10.80 6.56
CA ARG A 64 2.38 11.87 7.50
C ARG A 64 1.08 12.50 7.99
N LEU A 65 0.16 12.78 7.07
CA LEU A 65 -1.13 13.35 7.43
C LEU A 65 -1.94 12.41 8.30
N MET A 66 -1.90 11.11 8.00
CA MET A 66 -2.59 10.12 8.82
C MET A 66 -2.03 10.08 10.23
N ARG A 67 -0.73 10.20 10.39
CA ARG A 67 -0.13 10.23 11.72
C ARG A 67 -0.55 11.47 12.51
N GLU A 68 -0.68 12.60 11.85
CA GLU A 68 -1.12 13.83 12.51
C GLU A 68 -2.57 13.75 12.96
N VAL A 69 -3.41 13.04 12.23
CA VAL A 69 -4.83 12.94 12.52
C VAL A 69 -5.13 11.80 13.50
N PHE A 70 -4.50 10.67 13.32
CA PHE A 70 -4.83 9.46 14.09
C PHE A 70 -3.82 9.10 15.17
N GLY A 71 -2.83 9.89 15.32
CA GLY A 71 -1.89 9.67 16.36
C GLY A 71 -0.60 9.11 16.00
#